data_555d1036289e192095ba02febd4f7e47
#
_entry.id   555d1036289e192095ba02febd4f7e47
#
_cell.length_a   1.000
_cell.length_b   1.000
_cell.length_c   1.000
_cell.angle_alpha   90.00
_cell.angle_beta   90.00
_cell.angle_gamma   90.00
#
_symmetry.space_group_name_H-M   'P 1'
#
loop_
_entity.id
_entity.type
_entity.pdbx_description
1 polymer ?
#
loop_
_entity_poly.entity_id
_entity_poly.type
_entity_poly.pdbx_seq_one_letter_code
_entity_poly.pdbx_strand_id
1 'polypeptide(L)'
;MKFFFNIPIIVIGLALIILGARWMIVDQPWMLDQVANEERLGITFDQLFNNEINSTLPDYLKQIYRFFGLWVVVIGLFVCGFSRPVMTSDSRIRVLLLVIVGIMCYSGLALAIFWIPSSPFIYLGCTMVVLHVASFYAHINYK
;
A
#
# COMPACT_ATOMS: atom_id res chain seq x y z
N MET A 1 9.06 -12.15 -22.23
CA MET A 1 8.13 -11.04 -21.89
C MET A 1 7.16 -11.36 -20.73
N LYS A 2 6.61 -12.60 -20.62
CA LYS A 2 5.68 -12.97 -19.51
C LYS A 2 6.23 -12.67 -18.13
N PHE A 3 7.48 -13.01 -17.84
CA PHE A 3 8.13 -12.71 -16.55
C PHE A 3 8.23 -11.21 -16.26
N PHE A 4 8.52 -10.40 -17.26
CA PHE A 4 8.65 -8.95 -17.11
C PHE A 4 7.33 -8.26 -16.81
N PHE A 5 6.19 -8.87 -17.17
CA PHE A 5 4.88 -8.40 -16.78
C PHE A 5 4.52 -8.81 -15.35
N ASN A 6 4.70 -10.09 -15.02
CA ASN A 6 4.19 -10.67 -13.78
C ASN A 6 5.01 -10.27 -12.54
N ILE A 7 6.36 -10.27 -12.67
CA ILE A 7 7.24 -10.03 -11.53
C ILE A 7 6.98 -8.68 -10.87
N PRO A 8 6.93 -7.52 -11.59
CA PRO A 8 6.70 -6.25 -10.93
C PRO A 8 5.34 -6.19 -10.23
N ILE A 9 4.27 -6.75 -10.82
CA ILE A 9 2.95 -6.78 -10.19
C ILE A 9 2.95 -7.67 -8.94
N ILE A 10 3.63 -8.82 -8.99
CA ILE A 10 3.78 -9.70 -7.82
C ILE A 10 4.55 -8.98 -6.70
N VAL A 11 5.62 -8.25 -7.04
CA VAL A 11 6.38 -7.47 -6.05
C VAL A 11 5.51 -6.41 -5.39
N ILE A 12 4.65 -5.71 -6.15
CA ILE A 12 3.66 -4.78 -5.59
C ILE A 12 2.72 -5.52 -4.64
N GLY A 13 2.17 -6.66 -5.04
CA GLY A 13 1.29 -7.47 -4.19
C GLY A 13 1.96 -7.94 -2.90
N LEU A 14 3.21 -8.41 -2.97
CA LEU A 14 3.99 -8.81 -1.80
C LEU A 14 4.28 -7.63 -0.87
N ALA A 15 4.60 -6.46 -1.41
CA ALA A 15 4.81 -5.25 -0.63
C ALA A 15 3.55 -4.86 0.15
N LEU A 16 2.36 -4.97 -0.46
CA LEU A 16 1.08 -4.75 0.22
C LEU A 16 0.85 -5.77 1.33
N ILE A 17 1.12 -7.07 1.09
CA ILE A 17 0.97 -8.11 2.12
C ILE A 17 1.87 -7.80 3.32
N ILE A 18 3.14 -7.48 3.08
CA ILE A 18 4.11 -7.17 4.14
C ILE A 18 3.68 -5.92 4.91
N LEU A 19 3.29 -4.86 4.22
CA LEU A 19 2.85 -3.61 4.83
C LEU A 19 1.59 -3.81 5.68
N GLY A 20 0.57 -4.46 5.11
CA GLY A 20 -0.68 -4.73 5.80
C GLY A 20 -0.48 -5.64 7.02
N ALA A 21 0.34 -6.68 6.90
CA ALA A 21 0.68 -7.55 8.02
C ALA A 21 1.41 -6.77 9.14
N ARG A 22 2.30 -5.84 8.78
CA ARG A 22 2.99 -5.00 9.74
C ARG A 22 2.03 -4.12 10.54
N TRP A 23 1.03 -3.49 9.89
CA TRP A 23 -0.01 -2.73 10.59
C TRP A 23 -0.88 -3.59 11.49
N MET A 24 -1.07 -4.88 11.18
CA MET A 24 -1.86 -5.79 12.02
C MET A 24 -1.10 -6.26 13.26
N ILE A 25 0.23 -6.43 13.17
CA ILE A 25 1.03 -7.11 14.21
C ILE A 25 1.63 -6.11 15.21
N VAL A 26 2.04 -4.92 14.74
CA VAL A 26 2.72 -3.94 15.59
C VAL A 26 1.76 -3.39 16.65
N ASP A 27 2.26 -3.21 17.88
CA ASP A 27 1.43 -2.73 19.00
C ASP A 27 0.98 -1.28 18.85
N GLN A 28 1.82 -0.44 18.28
CA GLN A 28 1.56 0.98 18.03
C GLN A 28 1.69 1.27 16.53
N PRO A 29 0.72 0.85 15.71
CA PRO A 29 0.85 0.93 14.25
C PRO A 29 0.92 2.36 13.70
N TRP A 30 0.40 3.35 14.43
CA TRP A 30 0.52 4.78 14.08
C TRP A 30 1.96 5.30 14.11
N MET A 31 2.85 4.63 14.89
CA MET A 31 4.27 4.99 14.97
C MET A 31 5.06 4.59 13.71
N LEU A 32 4.50 3.76 12.85
CA LEU A 32 5.15 3.39 11.58
C LEU A 32 5.28 4.58 10.61
N ASP A 33 4.48 5.60 10.82
CA ASP A 33 4.51 6.87 10.08
C ASP A 33 4.40 8.06 11.06
N GLN A 34 5.14 7.99 12.17
CA GLN A 34 5.04 8.93 13.28
C GLN A 34 5.23 10.37 12.83
N VAL A 35 6.31 10.66 12.12
CA VAL A 35 6.67 12.03 11.73
C VAL A 35 5.55 12.70 10.93
N ALA A 36 5.04 12.01 9.92
CA ALA A 36 3.98 12.55 9.08
C ALA A 36 2.64 12.68 9.83
N ASN A 37 2.34 11.73 10.71
CA ASN A 37 1.12 11.78 11.53
C ASN A 37 1.17 12.93 12.55
N GLU A 38 2.28 13.10 13.27
CA GLU A 38 2.44 14.19 14.25
C GLU A 38 2.48 15.56 13.57
N GLU A 39 3.14 15.67 12.41
CA GLU A 39 3.11 16.88 11.59
C GLU A 39 1.67 17.25 11.18
N ARG A 40 0.88 16.26 10.77
CA ARG A 40 -0.52 16.45 10.38
C ARG A 40 -1.44 16.81 11.55
N LEU A 41 -1.16 16.25 12.72
CA LEU A 41 -1.92 16.52 13.94
C LEU A 41 -1.54 17.86 14.59
N GLY A 42 -0.31 18.35 14.34
CA GLY A 42 0.26 19.54 15.01
C GLY A 42 0.66 19.30 16.47
N ILE A 43 0.61 18.05 16.95
CA ILE A 43 0.99 17.63 18.31
C ILE A 43 1.62 16.24 18.26
N THR A 44 2.42 15.89 19.27
CA THR A 44 2.97 14.54 19.39
C THR A 44 1.93 13.54 19.88
N PHE A 45 2.13 12.25 19.60
CA PHE A 45 1.25 11.20 20.12
C PHE A 45 1.27 11.15 21.66
N ASP A 46 2.41 11.42 22.29
CA ASP A 46 2.49 11.50 23.76
C ASP A 46 1.58 12.60 24.33
N GLN A 47 1.61 13.80 23.72
CA GLN A 47 0.72 14.88 24.11
C GLN A 47 -0.75 14.56 23.86
N LEU A 48 -1.04 13.89 22.73
CA LEU A 48 -2.39 13.51 22.37
C LEU A 48 -2.98 12.49 23.37
N PHE A 49 -2.20 11.46 23.74
CA PHE A 49 -2.70 10.34 24.56
C PHE A 49 -2.63 10.61 26.07
N ASN A 50 -1.77 11.53 26.52
CA ASN A 50 -1.72 11.93 27.93
C ASN A 50 -2.92 12.77 28.36
N ASN A 51 -3.73 13.25 27.44
CA ASN A 51 -4.96 13.95 27.77
C ASN A 51 -6.04 12.93 28.17
N GLU A 52 -6.62 13.08 29.36
CA GLU A 52 -7.60 12.16 29.96
C GLU A 52 -8.82 11.90 29.02
N ILE A 53 -9.26 12.93 28.27
CA ILE A 53 -10.36 12.80 27.30
C ILE A 53 -10.02 11.84 26.16
N ASN A 54 -8.75 11.57 25.89
CA ASN A 54 -8.26 10.71 24.82
C ASN A 54 -7.81 9.33 25.32
N SER A 55 -8.12 8.95 26.55
CA SER A 55 -7.64 7.71 27.19
C SER A 55 -7.96 6.43 26.40
N THR A 56 -9.04 6.42 25.61
CA THR A 56 -9.44 5.27 24.76
C THR A 56 -8.95 5.37 23.31
N LEU A 57 -8.37 6.50 22.91
CA LEU A 57 -7.97 6.77 21.53
C LEU A 57 -6.87 5.82 21.02
N PRO A 58 -5.84 5.45 21.80
CA PRO A 58 -4.83 4.48 21.35
C PRO A 58 -5.43 3.14 20.95
N ASP A 59 -6.32 2.58 21.76
CA ASP A 59 -6.97 1.30 21.47
C ASP A 59 -7.88 1.39 20.23
N TYR A 60 -8.59 2.50 20.08
CA TYR A 60 -9.41 2.76 18.89
C TYR A 60 -8.56 2.87 17.63
N LEU A 61 -7.46 3.62 17.65
CA LEU A 61 -6.53 3.72 16.53
C LEU A 61 -5.93 2.35 16.19
N LYS A 62 -5.55 1.57 17.21
CA LYS A 62 -5.03 0.20 17.00
C LYS A 62 -6.03 -0.68 16.23
N GLN A 63 -7.31 -0.60 16.56
CA GLN A 63 -8.36 -1.34 15.84
C GLN A 63 -8.48 -0.88 14.39
N ILE A 64 -8.50 0.42 14.13
CA ILE A 64 -8.57 0.99 12.78
C ILE A 64 -7.40 0.52 11.93
N TYR A 65 -6.17 0.63 12.44
CA TYR A 65 -4.98 0.22 11.72
C TYR A 65 -4.94 -1.29 11.46
N ARG A 66 -5.38 -2.12 12.40
CA ARG A 66 -5.49 -3.57 12.21
C ARG A 66 -6.51 -3.93 11.14
N PHE A 67 -7.66 -3.29 11.17
CA PHE A 67 -8.70 -3.49 10.16
C PHE A 67 -8.25 -3.03 8.77
N PHE A 68 -7.61 -1.86 8.69
CA PHE A 68 -7.01 -1.36 7.46
C PHE A 68 -5.92 -2.32 6.95
N GLY A 69 -5.03 -2.76 7.83
CA GLY A 69 -3.97 -3.72 7.51
C GLY A 69 -4.51 -5.02 6.91
N LEU A 70 -5.60 -5.56 7.48
CA LEU A 70 -6.29 -6.74 6.95
C LEU A 70 -6.71 -6.53 5.48
N TRP A 71 -7.35 -5.41 5.18
CA TRP A 71 -7.78 -5.12 3.81
C TRP A 71 -6.61 -4.96 2.84
N VAL A 72 -5.52 -4.33 3.29
CA VAL A 72 -4.30 -4.21 2.48
C VAL A 72 -3.68 -5.58 2.20
N VAL A 73 -3.66 -6.51 3.18
CA VAL A 73 -3.24 -7.91 2.96
C VAL A 73 -4.13 -8.60 1.94
N VAL A 74 -5.44 -8.48 2.07
CA VAL A 74 -6.40 -9.11 1.14
C VAL A 74 -6.19 -8.59 -0.29
N ILE A 75 -6.03 -7.28 -0.47
CA ILE A 75 -5.74 -6.68 -1.78
C ILE A 75 -4.42 -7.25 -2.33
N GLY A 76 -3.38 -7.31 -1.53
CA GLY A 76 -2.08 -7.88 -1.93
C GLY A 76 -2.19 -9.34 -2.36
N LEU A 77 -3.00 -10.15 -1.66
CA LEU A 77 -3.27 -11.54 -2.02
C LEU A 77 -4.01 -11.65 -3.37
N PHE A 78 -5.00 -10.79 -3.61
CA PHE A 78 -5.68 -10.73 -4.91
C PHE A 78 -4.71 -10.34 -6.03
N VAL A 79 -3.90 -9.31 -5.83
CA VAL A 79 -2.89 -8.88 -6.82
C VAL A 79 -1.93 -10.04 -7.13
N CYS A 80 -1.38 -10.71 -6.11
CA CYS A 80 -0.50 -11.87 -6.32
C CYS A 80 -1.22 -13.04 -7.00
N GLY A 81 -2.45 -13.33 -6.59
CA GLY A 81 -3.25 -14.43 -7.13
C GLY A 81 -3.54 -14.27 -8.62
N PHE A 82 -3.98 -13.09 -9.02
CA PHE A 82 -4.29 -12.79 -10.42
C PHE A 82 -3.04 -12.55 -11.29
N SER A 83 -1.89 -12.27 -10.69
CA SER A 83 -0.61 -12.08 -11.41
C SER A 83 0.09 -13.38 -11.78
N ARG A 84 -0.49 -14.55 -11.46
CA ARG A 84 0.10 -15.84 -11.85
C ARG A 84 0.06 -16.03 -13.38
N PRO A 85 1.06 -16.72 -13.98
CA PRO A 85 1.17 -16.91 -15.43
C PRO A 85 -0.09 -17.51 -16.07
N VAL A 86 -0.80 -18.39 -15.37
CA VAL A 86 -2.05 -19.00 -15.85
C VAL A 86 -3.13 -17.93 -16.04
N MET A 87 -3.26 -16.99 -15.13
CA MET A 87 -4.26 -15.90 -15.21
C MET A 87 -3.83 -14.85 -16.23
N THR A 88 -2.57 -14.45 -16.22
CA THR A 88 -2.05 -13.39 -17.12
C THR A 88 -1.79 -13.87 -18.54
N SER A 89 -2.06 -15.15 -18.89
CA SER A 89 -2.15 -15.59 -20.27
C SER A 89 -3.32 -14.91 -20.99
N ASP A 90 -4.42 -14.60 -20.30
CA ASP A 90 -5.53 -13.82 -20.84
C ASP A 90 -5.18 -12.31 -20.83
N SER A 91 -5.29 -11.69 -22.00
CA SER A 91 -5.06 -10.25 -22.19
C SER A 91 -6.02 -9.39 -21.37
N ARG A 92 -7.26 -9.83 -21.18
CA ARG A 92 -8.27 -9.11 -20.39
C ARG A 92 -7.87 -9.02 -18.92
N ILE A 93 -7.33 -10.10 -18.37
CA ILE A 93 -6.83 -10.13 -17.00
C ILE A 93 -5.63 -9.18 -16.85
N ARG A 94 -4.70 -9.18 -17.82
CA ARG A 94 -3.56 -8.24 -17.78
C ARG A 94 -4.00 -6.78 -17.79
N VAL A 95 -4.96 -6.43 -18.67
CA VAL A 95 -5.49 -5.06 -18.73
C VAL A 95 -6.19 -4.68 -17.41
N LEU A 96 -7.02 -5.58 -16.88
CA LEU A 96 -7.72 -5.36 -15.62
C LEU A 96 -6.73 -5.12 -14.46
N LEU A 97 -5.69 -5.95 -14.34
CA LEU A 97 -4.63 -5.78 -13.35
C LEU A 97 -3.92 -4.43 -13.50
N LEU A 98 -3.53 -4.05 -14.72
CA LEU A 98 -2.88 -2.78 -14.97
C LEU A 98 -3.78 -1.60 -14.56
N VAL A 99 -5.05 -1.64 -14.89
CA VAL A 99 -5.98 -0.56 -14.54
C VAL A 99 -6.14 -0.46 -13.02
N ILE A 100 -6.44 -1.59 -12.34
CA ILE A 100 -6.71 -1.58 -10.89
C ILE A 100 -5.44 -1.24 -10.10
N VAL A 101 -4.31 -1.88 -10.41
CA VAL A 101 -3.03 -1.61 -9.75
C VAL A 101 -2.56 -0.19 -10.06
N GLY A 102 -2.77 0.29 -11.29
CA GLY A 102 -2.48 1.67 -11.66
C GLY A 102 -3.28 2.67 -10.83
N ILE A 103 -4.60 2.53 -10.76
CA ILE A 103 -5.44 3.39 -9.91
C ILE A 103 -4.91 3.39 -8.48
N MET A 104 -4.63 2.23 -7.91
CA MET A 104 -4.11 2.11 -6.55
C MET A 104 -2.78 2.83 -6.37
N CYS A 105 -1.79 2.59 -7.25
CA CYS A 105 -0.46 3.17 -7.13
C CYS A 105 -0.46 4.69 -7.33
N TYR A 106 -1.13 5.18 -8.38
CA TYR A 106 -1.13 6.61 -8.69
C TYR A 106 -1.97 7.43 -7.72
N SER A 107 -3.18 6.97 -7.38
CA SER A 107 -4.00 7.69 -6.40
C SER A 107 -3.41 7.62 -4.99
N GLY A 108 -2.87 6.46 -4.59
CA GLY A 108 -2.20 6.30 -3.29
C GLY A 108 -1.00 7.24 -3.15
N LEU A 109 -0.14 7.30 -4.18
CA LEU A 109 1.00 8.22 -4.18
C LEU A 109 0.56 9.69 -4.17
N ALA A 110 -0.43 10.06 -4.99
CA ALA A 110 -0.96 11.42 -5.04
C ALA A 110 -1.52 11.87 -3.67
N LEU A 111 -2.30 11.00 -3.02
CA LEU A 111 -2.84 11.27 -1.69
C LEU A 111 -1.73 11.36 -0.62
N ALA A 112 -0.71 10.49 -0.70
CA ALA A 112 0.42 10.56 0.21
C ALA A 112 1.19 11.89 0.07
N ILE A 113 1.50 12.31 -1.15
CA ILE A 113 2.18 13.59 -1.40
C ILE A 113 1.35 14.78 -0.89
N PHE A 114 0.02 14.71 -1.07
CA PHE A 114 -0.86 15.81 -0.67
C PHE A 114 -1.09 15.88 0.84
N TRP A 115 -1.27 14.74 1.52
CA TRP A 115 -1.67 14.73 2.93
C TRP A 115 -0.53 14.46 3.92
N ILE A 116 0.47 13.68 3.50
CA ILE A 116 1.57 13.23 4.37
C ILE A 116 2.93 13.35 3.66
N PRO A 117 3.33 14.57 3.20
CA PRO A 117 4.53 14.76 2.38
C PRO A 117 5.82 14.30 3.04
N SER A 118 5.88 14.28 4.37
CA SER A 118 7.05 13.82 5.15
C SER A 118 7.08 12.30 5.38
N SER A 119 6.08 11.57 4.85
CA SER A 119 5.97 10.13 5.04
C SER A 119 7.02 9.34 4.23
N PRO A 120 7.70 8.36 4.84
CA PRO A 120 8.58 7.44 4.12
C PRO A 120 7.80 6.57 3.10
N PHE A 121 6.48 6.44 3.24
CA PHE A 121 5.64 5.70 2.28
C PHE A 121 5.59 6.33 0.88
N ILE A 122 5.97 7.60 0.73
CA ILE A 122 6.13 8.24 -0.59
C ILE A 122 7.17 7.50 -1.43
N TYR A 123 8.32 7.12 -0.84
CA TYR A 123 9.35 6.36 -1.56
C TYR A 123 8.84 4.98 -2.00
N LEU A 124 8.05 4.32 -1.14
CA LEU A 124 7.39 3.07 -1.49
C LEU A 124 6.40 3.28 -2.64
N GLY A 125 5.57 4.31 -2.58
CA GLY A 125 4.63 4.68 -3.64
C GLY A 125 5.32 4.97 -4.97
N CYS A 126 6.41 5.73 -4.98
CA CYS A 126 7.23 5.97 -6.17
C CYS A 126 7.77 4.66 -6.76
N THR A 127 8.27 3.76 -5.89
CA THR A 127 8.76 2.44 -6.32
C THR A 127 7.64 1.60 -6.95
N MET A 128 6.45 1.59 -6.36
CA MET A 128 5.29 0.89 -6.93
C MET A 128 4.88 1.45 -8.29
N VAL A 129 4.91 2.77 -8.47
CA VAL A 129 4.66 3.41 -9.77
C VAL A 129 5.68 2.98 -10.82
N VAL A 130 6.97 2.94 -10.49
CA VAL A 130 8.02 2.47 -11.41
C VAL A 130 7.77 1.00 -11.80
N LEU A 131 7.45 0.14 -10.85
CA LEU A 131 7.12 -1.27 -11.10
C LEU A 131 5.87 -1.42 -11.99
N HIS A 132 4.85 -0.60 -11.75
CA HIS A 132 3.65 -0.58 -12.58
C HIS A 132 3.96 -0.18 -14.03
N VAL A 133 4.75 0.89 -14.24
CA VAL A 133 5.19 1.34 -15.58
C VAL A 133 5.99 0.24 -16.28
N ALA A 134 6.86 -0.47 -15.57
CA ALA A 134 7.60 -1.61 -16.12
C ALA A 134 6.66 -2.73 -16.62
N SER A 135 5.61 -3.06 -15.84
CA SER A 135 4.60 -4.04 -16.26
C SER A 135 3.76 -3.56 -17.44
N PHE A 136 3.41 -2.28 -17.46
CA PHE A 136 2.69 -1.67 -18.58
C PHE A 136 3.51 -1.75 -19.87
N TYR A 137 4.81 -1.41 -19.81
CA TYR A 137 5.72 -1.55 -20.95
C TYR A 137 5.83 -3.00 -21.43
N ALA A 138 5.94 -3.95 -20.50
CA ALA A 138 5.96 -5.37 -20.81
C ALA A 138 4.65 -5.85 -21.46
N HIS A 139 3.50 -5.28 -21.07
CA HIS A 139 2.20 -5.59 -21.67
C HIS A 139 2.12 -5.16 -23.15
N ILE A 140 2.55 -3.94 -23.45
CA ILE A 140 2.54 -3.42 -24.83
C ILE A 140 3.41 -4.30 -25.76
N ASN A 141 4.53 -4.80 -25.24
CA ASN A 141 5.47 -5.64 -25.97
C ASN A 141 5.21 -7.15 -25.78
N TYR A 142 4.04 -7.54 -25.27
CA TYR A 142 3.69 -8.92 -24.99
C TYR A 142 3.37 -9.66 -26.29
N LYS A 143 4.34 -10.43 -26.77
CA LYS A 143 4.23 -11.34 -27.91
C LYS A 143 4.00 -12.76 -27.43
#